data_d2c18d54e6cfbd5231ed64c7c67cc478
#
_entry.id   d2c18d54e6cfbd5231ed64c7c67cc478
#
_cell.length_a   1.000
_cell.length_b   1.000
_cell.length_c   1.000
_cell.angle_alpha   90.00
_cell.angle_beta   90.00
_cell.angle_gamma   90.00
#
_symmetry.space_group_name_H-M   'P 1'
#
loop_
_entity.id
_entity.type
_entity.pdbx_description
1 polymer ?
#
loop_
_entity_poly.entity_id
_entity_poly.type
_entity_poly.pdbx_seq_one_letter_code
_entity_poly.pdbx_strand_id
1 'polypeptide(L)'
;MSENKLHFETLQLHVGQEEADPATGARAVPIYQTTSYVFNNSAHAAARFGLTDAGNIYGRLTNSTQSVFEDRIAALEGGVAGLAVASGAAAITYAIQALAQSGDHVVAQKTIYGGSFNLLEHTLSQFGIETTFVDAHNLEEVEGAIQDNTTVVYLETLGNPNSDIPNIDAISEIAKKHGLPVVVDNTFGTPYLFRPLEHGANIVVHSATKFIGGHGTSLGGVIVDGGNFDWKASGKYPQLADPNPSYHGISFVDAVGAAAFATYIRAILLRDEGACISCLLYTSPSPRDYAAS
;
A
#
# COMPACT_ATOMS: atom_id res chain seq x y z
N MET A 1 13.07 24.71 15.60
CA MET A 1 12.00 24.18 16.47
C MET A 1 12.05 22.68 16.30
N SER A 2 12.26 21.90 17.37
CA SER A 2 12.23 20.44 17.29
C SER A 2 10.80 20.04 16.88
N GLU A 3 10.65 19.39 15.73
CA GLU A 3 9.39 18.74 15.40
C GLU A 3 9.09 17.75 16.53
N ASN A 4 8.07 18.04 17.35
CA ASN A 4 7.56 17.11 18.32
C ASN A 4 6.97 15.92 17.54
N LYS A 5 7.76 14.89 17.28
CA LYS A 5 7.24 13.64 16.74
C LYS A 5 6.25 13.09 17.76
N LEU A 6 5.01 12.91 17.34
CA LEU A 6 3.96 12.30 18.17
C LEU A 6 4.38 10.86 18.50
N HIS A 7 4.05 10.41 19.72
CA HIS A 7 4.24 9.02 20.12
C HIS A 7 3.32 8.08 19.32
N PHE A 8 3.73 6.84 19.17
CA PHE A 8 2.99 5.83 18.40
C PHE A 8 1.53 5.69 18.86
N GLU A 9 1.30 5.70 20.19
CA GLU A 9 -0.03 5.64 20.80
C GLU A 9 -0.89 6.86 20.44
N THR A 10 -0.26 8.03 20.34
CA THR A 10 -0.95 9.26 19.92
C THR A 10 -1.33 9.20 18.44
N LEU A 11 -0.46 8.68 17.59
CA LEU A 11 -0.75 8.47 16.16
C LEU A 11 -1.93 7.52 15.98
N GLN A 12 -2.00 6.42 16.75
CA GLN A 12 -3.09 5.46 16.70
C GLN A 12 -4.46 6.06 16.97
N LEU A 13 -4.53 7.08 17.82
CA LEU A 13 -5.79 7.68 18.27
C LEU A 13 -6.20 8.90 17.46
N HIS A 14 -5.26 9.67 16.91
CA HIS A 14 -5.53 11.01 16.47
C HIS A 14 -5.31 11.29 14.99
N VAL A 15 -4.41 10.56 14.31
CA VAL A 15 -4.14 10.80 12.89
C VAL A 15 -5.40 10.58 12.05
N GLY A 16 -5.68 11.52 11.16
CA GLY A 16 -6.86 11.55 10.29
C GLY A 16 -8.13 12.08 10.98
N GLN A 17 -8.07 12.44 12.28
CA GLN A 17 -9.16 13.05 13.02
C GLN A 17 -8.69 14.18 13.96
N GLU A 18 -7.68 14.91 13.54
CA GLU A 18 -7.11 16.03 14.30
C GLU A 18 -8.15 17.12 14.53
N GLU A 19 -9.03 17.33 13.56
CA GLU A 19 -10.13 18.28 13.62
C GLU A 19 -11.48 17.56 13.70
N ALA A 20 -12.46 18.21 14.33
CA ALA A 20 -13.83 17.73 14.33
C ALA A 20 -14.47 17.85 12.95
N ASP A 21 -15.48 17.02 12.67
CA ASP A 21 -16.25 17.12 11.41
C ASP A 21 -16.80 18.54 11.23
N PRO A 22 -16.48 19.22 10.10
CA PRO A 22 -16.82 20.63 9.92
C PRO A 22 -18.32 20.88 9.75
N ALA A 23 -19.11 19.87 9.38
CA ALA A 23 -20.55 20.02 9.19
C ALA A 23 -21.34 19.84 10.48
N THR A 24 -20.88 18.96 11.39
CA THR A 24 -21.64 18.57 12.58
C THR A 24 -20.91 18.88 13.88
N GLY A 25 -19.61 19.16 13.86
CA GLY A 25 -18.77 19.26 15.05
C GLY A 25 -18.49 17.92 15.73
N ALA A 26 -18.82 16.80 15.11
CA ALA A 26 -18.58 15.48 15.67
C ALA A 26 -17.10 15.21 15.86
N ARG A 27 -16.72 14.76 17.07
CA ARG A 27 -15.32 14.38 17.36
C ARG A 27 -14.97 13.01 16.79
N ALA A 28 -15.91 12.07 16.84
CA ALA A 28 -15.75 10.76 16.19
C ALA A 28 -15.88 10.92 14.68
N VAL A 29 -15.13 10.11 13.94
CA VAL A 29 -15.18 10.12 12.47
C VAL A 29 -16.58 9.71 11.99
N PRO A 30 -17.30 10.55 11.23
CA PRO A 30 -18.58 10.16 10.66
C PRO A 30 -18.47 9.01 9.66
N ILE A 31 -19.50 8.17 9.60
CA ILE A 31 -19.59 7.10 8.59
C ILE A 31 -20.27 7.66 7.35
N TYR A 32 -19.47 7.94 6.32
CA TYR A 32 -19.97 8.41 5.03
C TYR A 32 -20.33 7.23 4.13
N GLN A 33 -21.51 6.65 4.34
CA GLN A 33 -22.03 5.55 3.54
C GLN A 33 -22.65 6.09 2.24
N THR A 34 -21.80 6.44 1.27
CA THR A 34 -22.21 6.99 -0.02
C THR A 34 -21.38 6.42 -1.16
N THR A 35 -21.98 6.31 -2.34
CA THR A 35 -21.29 5.87 -3.55
C THR A 35 -20.67 7.01 -4.34
N SER A 36 -21.25 8.21 -4.31
CA SER A 36 -20.87 9.33 -5.18
C SER A 36 -20.91 10.65 -4.45
N TYR A 37 -20.17 11.61 -4.98
CA TYR A 37 -20.07 12.96 -4.48
C TYR A 37 -20.44 13.94 -5.61
N VAL A 38 -21.03 15.08 -5.26
CA VAL A 38 -21.43 16.11 -6.21
C VAL A 38 -20.31 17.13 -6.42
N PHE A 39 -20.27 17.71 -7.60
CA PHE A 39 -19.34 18.78 -7.96
C PHE A 39 -20.11 20.12 -8.07
N ASN A 40 -19.42 21.21 -7.74
CA ASN A 40 -20.00 22.54 -7.83
C ASN A 40 -20.32 22.95 -9.30
N ASN A 41 -19.46 22.51 -10.23
CA ASN A 41 -19.57 22.75 -11.67
C ASN A 41 -18.59 21.84 -12.43
N SER A 42 -18.60 21.91 -13.77
CA SER A 42 -17.74 21.09 -14.64
C SER A 42 -16.24 21.36 -14.45
N ALA A 43 -15.85 22.60 -14.15
CA ALA A 43 -14.43 22.93 -13.88
C ALA A 43 -13.93 22.30 -12.59
N HIS A 44 -14.76 22.29 -11.53
CA HIS A 44 -14.45 21.58 -10.28
C HIS A 44 -14.31 20.07 -10.53
N ALA A 45 -15.22 19.46 -11.31
CA ALA A 45 -15.11 18.07 -11.68
C ALA A 45 -13.79 17.77 -12.42
N ALA A 46 -13.48 18.60 -13.44
CA ALA A 46 -12.23 18.46 -14.20
C ALA A 46 -10.97 18.56 -13.32
N ALA A 47 -10.95 19.47 -12.35
CA ALA A 47 -9.84 19.64 -11.42
C ALA A 47 -9.64 18.40 -10.52
N ARG A 48 -10.75 17.82 -10.02
CA ARG A 48 -10.74 16.56 -9.24
C ARG A 48 -10.16 15.39 -10.03
N PHE A 49 -10.69 15.18 -11.25
CA PHE A 49 -10.21 14.09 -12.12
C PHE A 49 -8.80 14.33 -12.64
N GLY A 50 -8.37 15.59 -12.76
CA GLY A 50 -7.03 15.96 -13.18
C GLY A 50 -5.99 15.98 -12.06
N LEU A 51 -6.31 15.57 -10.82
CA LEU A 51 -5.46 15.57 -9.63
C LEU A 51 -4.92 16.97 -9.25
N THR A 52 -5.56 18.04 -9.72
CA THR A 52 -5.20 19.42 -9.39
C THR A 52 -5.99 20.00 -8.21
N ASP A 53 -7.03 19.28 -7.79
CA ASP A 53 -7.84 19.58 -6.61
C ASP A 53 -8.11 18.28 -5.84
N ALA A 54 -7.72 18.25 -4.58
CA ALA A 54 -7.89 17.06 -3.73
C ALA A 54 -9.33 16.89 -3.25
N GLY A 55 -9.81 15.64 -3.10
CA GLY A 55 -11.08 15.33 -2.47
C GLY A 55 -11.84 14.17 -3.11
N ASN A 56 -13.07 13.97 -2.65
CA ASN A 56 -13.85 12.82 -3.02
C ASN A 56 -14.50 12.95 -4.40
N ILE A 57 -14.54 11.83 -5.14
CA ILE A 57 -15.13 11.70 -6.46
C ILE A 57 -16.21 10.62 -6.43
N TYR A 58 -15.81 9.41 -6.10
CA TYR A 58 -16.65 8.22 -6.09
C TYR A 58 -16.16 7.24 -5.01
N GLY A 59 -17.09 6.63 -4.26
CA GLY A 59 -16.78 5.83 -3.07
C GLY A 59 -15.89 4.62 -3.28
N ARG A 60 -15.71 4.14 -4.53
CA ARG A 60 -14.72 3.12 -4.85
C ARG A 60 -13.29 3.65 -4.75
N LEU A 61 -13.06 4.91 -5.13
CA LEU A 61 -11.74 5.52 -5.19
C LEU A 61 -11.38 6.28 -3.91
N THR A 62 -12.35 7.03 -3.38
CA THR A 62 -12.16 7.94 -2.25
C THR A 62 -13.41 7.98 -1.39
N ASN A 63 -13.20 8.01 -0.06
CA ASN A 63 -14.28 8.17 0.91
C ASN A 63 -13.70 8.80 2.17
N SER A 64 -14.38 9.79 2.78
CA SER A 64 -13.87 10.51 3.95
C SER A 64 -13.68 9.62 5.18
N THR A 65 -14.46 8.56 5.35
CA THR A 65 -14.25 7.58 6.42
C THR A 65 -13.04 6.71 6.15
N GLN A 66 -12.88 6.27 4.89
CA GLN A 66 -11.75 5.46 4.45
C GLN A 66 -10.43 6.20 4.59
N SER A 67 -10.39 7.49 4.23
CA SER A 67 -9.16 8.28 4.28
C SER A 67 -8.55 8.35 5.67
N VAL A 68 -9.37 8.38 6.73
CA VAL A 68 -8.87 8.34 8.12
C VAL A 68 -8.10 7.05 8.41
N PHE A 69 -8.58 5.92 7.94
CA PHE A 69 -7.86 4.65 8.09
C PHE A 69 -6.55 4.65 7.28
N GLU A 70 -6.60 5.14 6.03
CA GLU A 70 -5.44 5.22 5.14
C GLU A 70 -4.35 6.12 5.73
N ASP A 71 -4.71 7.33 6.17
CA ASP A 71 -3.78 8.30 6.76
C ASP A 71 -3.15 7.76 8.05
N ARG A 72 -3.96 7.11 8.88
CA ARG A 72 -3.50 6.55 10.15
C ARG A 72 -2.51 5.42 9.97
N ILE A 73 -2.80 4.46 9.09
CA ILE A 73 -1.86 3.36 8.80
C ILE A 73 -0.60 3.86 8.13
N ALA A 74 -0.70 4.82 7.21
CA ALA A 74 0.47 5.45 6.61
C ALA A 74 1.36 6.10 7.68
N ALA A 75 0.79 6.86 8.61
CA ALA A 75 1.53 7.49 9.70
C ALA A 75 2.16 6.46 10.66
N LEU A 76 1.47 5.37 10.96
CA LEU A 76 1.96 4.32 11.85
C LEU A 76 3.12 3.53 11.24
N GLU A 77 3.10 3.27 9.94
CA GLU A 77 4.22 2.64 9.21
C GLU A 77 5.35 3.64 8.89
N GLY A 78 5.07 4.96 8.94
CA GLY A 78 6.03 5.99 8.54
C GLY A 78 6.05 6.24 7.03
N GLY A 79 4.98 5.87 6.32
CA GLY A 79 4.79 6.11 4.89
C GLY A 79 4.18 7.47 4.59
N VAL A 80 4.10 7.80 3.29
CA VAL A 80 3.56 9.07 2.78
C VAL A 80 2.10 8.97 2.35
N ALA A 81 1.61 7.76 2.05
CA ALA A 81 0.22 7.52 1.65
C ALA A 81 -0.20 6.09 1.97
N GLY A 82 -1.48 5.92 2.30
CA GLY A 82 -2.15 4.64 2.44
C GLY A 82 -3.23 4.45 1.37
N LEU A 83 -3.50 3.20 1.01
CA LEU A 83 -4.60 2.82 0.13
C LEU A 83 -5.31 1.59 0.70
N ALA A 84 -6.54 1.77 1.16
CA ALA A 84 -7.37 0.68 1.66
C ALA A 84 -8.04 -0.08 0.51
N VAL A 85 -8.04 -1.40 0.61
CA VAL A 85 -8.59 -2.32 -0.39
C VAL A 85 -9.37 -3.45 0.28
N ALA A 86 -10.10 -4.24 -0.50
CA ALA A 86 -11.05 -5.24 -0.01
C ALA A 86 -10.43 -6.36 0.83
N SER A 87 -9.15 -6.67 0.64
CA SER A 87 -8.48 -7.77 1.34
C SER A 87 -6.96 -7.65 1.24
N GLY A 88 -6.23 -8.42 2.08
CA GLY A 88 -4.78 -8.56 1.94
C GLY A 88 -4.37 -9.13 0.58
N ALA A 89 -5.13 -10.07 0.04
CA ALA A 89 -4.90 -10.60 -1.30
C ALA A 89 -4.99 -9.50 -2.38
N ALA A 90 -6.00 -8.61 -2.30
CA ALA A 90 -6.09 -7.47 -3.20
C ALA A 90 -4.92 -6.49 -3.03
N ALA A 91 -4.45 -6.27 -1.79
CA ALA A 91 -3.30 -5.41 -1.53
C ALA A 91 -2.02 -5.95 -2.20
N ILE A 92 -1.75 -7.25 -2.05
CA ILE A 92 -0.59 -7.89 -2.68
C ILE A 92 -0.73 -7.87 -4.20
N THR A 93 -1.91 -8.24 -4.73
CA THR A 93 -2.15 -8.25 -6.19
C THR A 93 -1.89 -6.89 -6.80
N TYR A 94 -2.48 -5.83 -6.24
CA TYR A 94 -2.29 -4.48 -6.75
C TYR A 94 -0.86 -3.96 -6.60
N ALA A 95 -0.19 -4.29 -5.49
CA ALA A 95 1.21 -3.91 -5.31
C ALA A 95 2.11 -4.54 -6.38
N ILE A 96 1.91 -5.82 -6.69
CA ILE A 96 2.69 -6.51 -7.72
C ILE A 96 2.31 -6.02 -9.13
N GLN A 97 1.01 -5.91 -9.48
CA GLN A 97 0.56 -5.44 -10.80
C GLN A 97 0.97 -3.99 -11.09
N ALA A 98 1.13 -3.16 -10.06
CA ALA A 98 1.64 -1.81 -10.23
C ALA A 98 3.14 -1.77 -10.60
N LEU A 99 3.89 -2.83 -10.27
CA LEU A 99 5.34 -2.91 -10.47
C LEU A 99 5.74 -3.86 -11.60
N ALA A 100 4.96 -4.91 -11.85
CA ALA A 100 5.27 -5.94 -12.82
C ALA A 100 4.16 -6.06 -13.87
N GLN A 101 4.58 -6.12 -15.13
CA GLN A 101 3.72 -6.32 -16.29
C GLN A 101 4.07 -7.64 -17.01
N SER A 102 3.35 -7.97 -18.07
CA SER A 102 3.67 -9.16 -18.88
C SER A 102 5.11 -9.11 -19.42
N GLY A 103 5.88 -10.12 -19.13
CA GLY A 103 7.30 -10.23 -19.44
C GLY A 103 8.24 -9.84 -18.30
N ASP A 104 7.70 -9.31 -17.19
CA ASP A 104 8.50 -8.96 -16.01
C ASP A 104 8.65 -10.13 -15.04
N HIS A 105 9.59 -9.97 -14.12
CA HIS A 105 9.99 -10.98 -13.16
C HIS A 105 9.95 -10.45 -11.71
N VAL A 106 9.57 -11.32 -10.79
CA VAL A 106 9.51 -11.08 -9.35
C VAL A 106 10.50 -12.00 -8.63
N VAL A 107 11.28 -11.47 -7.69
CA VAL A 107 12.01 -12.29 -6.72
C VAL A 107 11.21 -12.30 -5.42
N ALA A 108 10.83 -13.47 -4.95
CA ALA A 108 10.00 -13.62 -3.75
C ALA A 108 10.62 -14.57 -2.72
N GLN A 109 10.47 -14.26 -1.44
CA GLN A 109 10.80 -15.19 -0.37
C GLN A 109 9.96 -16.47 -0.51
N LYS A 110 10.58 -17.65 -0.33
CA LYS A 110 9.87 -18.95 -0.51
C LYS A 110 8.94 -19.31 0.64
N THR A 111 9.16 -18.74 1.83
CA THR A 111 8.40 -19.05 3.05
C THR A 111 7.33 -17.99 3.33
N ILE A 112 6.52 -17.67 2.31
CA ILE A 112 5.42 -16.71 2.38
C ILE A 112 4.08 -17.42 2.57
N TYR A 113 3.03 -16.63 2.87
CA TYR A 113 1.66 -17.10 2.95
C TYR A 113 1.26 -17.87 1.68
N GLY A 114 0.64 -19.04 1.86
CA GLY A 114 0.27 -19.93 0.74
C GLY A 114 -0.62 -19.27 -0.32
N GLY A 115 -1.45 -18.29 0.06
CA GLY A 115 -2.24 -17.50 -0.89
C GLY A 115 -1.36 -16.59 -1.75
N SER A 116 -0.34 -15.97 -1.18
CA SER A 116 0.64 -15.15 -1.89
C SER A 116 1.51 -16.01 -2.82
N PHE A 117 1.92 -17.19 -2.34
CA PHE A 117 2.63 -18.16 -3.16
C PHE A 117 1.81 -18.55 -4.39
N ASN A 118 0.55 -18.98 -4.19
CA ASN A 118 -0.32 -19.36 -5.30
C ASN A 118 -0.60 -18.20 -6.27
N LEU A 119 -0.74 -16.97 -5.77
CA LEU A 119 -0.90 -15.79 -6.59
C LEU A 119 0.31 -15.61 -7.52
N LEU A 120 1.51 -15.63 -6.96
CA LEU A 120 2.76 -15.39 -7.69
C LEU A 120 3.09 -16.55 -8.64
N GLU A 121 3.03 -17.80 -8.16
CA GLU A 121 3.43 -18.99 -8.92
C GLU A 121 2.45 -19.34 -10.04
N HIS A 122 1.14 -19.27 -9.76
CA HIS A 122 0.14 -19.84 -10.65
C HIS A 122 -0.78 -18.81 -11.30
N THR A 123 -1.18 -17.77 -10.58
CA THR A 123 -2.15 -16.81 -11.11
C THR A 123 -1.48 -15.77 -11.97
N LEU A 124 -0.45 -15.09 -11.48
CA LEU A 124 0.22 -14.02 -12.22
C LEU A 124 1.06 -14.56 -13.38
N SER A 125 1.56 -15.80 -13.30
CA SER A 125 2.23 -16.45 -14.43
C SER A 125 1.34 -16.60 -15.67
N GLN A 126 0.02 -16.74 -15.50
CA GLN A 126 -0.93 -16.75 -16.61
C GLN A 126 -1.04 -15.39 -17.31
N PHE A 127 -0.62 -14.30 -16.65
CA PHE A 127 -0.54 -12.96 -17.21
C PHE A 127 0.88 -12.59 -17.65
N GLY A 128 1.79 -13.58 -17.67
CA GLY A 128 3.17 -13.40 -18.14
C GLY A 128 4.11 -12.75 -17.12
N ILE A 129 3.76 -12.74 -15.84
CA ILE A 129 4.65 -12.32 -14.76
C ILE A 129 5.24 -13.57 -14.13
N GLU A 130 6.56 -13.72 -14.20
CA GLU A 130 7.26 -14.89 -13.66
C GLU A 130 7.85 -14.59 -12.28
N THR A 131 7.98 -15.62 -11.44
CA THR A 131 8.51 -15.48 -10.09
C THR A 131 9.59 -16.51 -9.81
N THR A 132 10.73 -16.06 -9.23
CA THR A 132 11.72 -16.95 -8.62
C THR A 132 11.60 -16.86 -7.10
N PHE A 133 11.34 -18.01 -6.48
CA PHE A 133 11.29 -18.13 -5.01
C PHE A 133 12.66 -18.46 -4.45
N VAL A 134 13.11 -17.68 -3.46
CA VAL A 134 14.45 -17.76 -2.88
C VAL A 134 14.41 -17.99 -1.37
N ASP A 135 15.48 -18.55 -0.84
CA ASP A 135 15.72 -18.52 0.60
C ASP A 135 16.18 -17.13 1.02
N ALA A 136 15.30 -16.37 1.67
CA ALA A 136 15.61 -15.01 2.10
C ALA A 136 16.73 -14.93 3.19
N HIS A 137 17.15 -16.06 3.76
CA HIS A 137 18.33 -16.14 4.64
C HIS A 137 19.64 -16.29 3.85
N ASN A 138 19.56 -16.66 2.58
CA ASN A 138 20.71 -16.78 1.68
C ASN A 138 20.80 -15.57 0.74
N LEU A 139 21.56 -14.56 1.14
CA LEU A 139 21.70 -13.31 0.37
C LEU A 139 22.30 -13.53 -1.03
N GLU A 140 23.16 -14.54 -1.21
CA GLU A 140 23.73 -14.90 -2.53
C GLU A 140 22.65 -15.45 -3.45
N GLU A 141 21.72 -16.26 -2.93
CA GLU A 141 20.57 -16.77 -3.67
C GLU A 141 19.61 -15.63 -4.06
N VAL A 142 19.36 -14.69 -3.14
CA VAL A 142 18.53 -13.50 -3.41
C VAL A 142 19.14 -12.67 -4.55
N GLU A 143 20.43 -12.32 -4.46
CA GLU A 143 21.09 -11.51 -5.49
C GLU A 143 21.22 -12.27 -6.81
N GLY A 144 21.53 -13.57 -6.76
CA GLY A 144 21.66 -14.43 -7.94
C GLY A 144 20.34 -14.70 -8.68
N ALA A 145 19.19 -14.52 -8.03
CA ALA A 145 17.88 -14.66 -8.66
C ALA A 145 17.43 -13.41 -9.43
N ILE A 146 18.10 -12.27 -9.22
CA ILE A 146 17.76 -11.01 -9.90
C ILE A 146 18.17 -11.13 -11.39
N GLN A 147 17.21 -10.86 -12.29
CA GLN A 147 17.33 -10.87 -13.73
C GLN A 147 17.18 -9.45 -14.29
N ASP A 148 17.51 -9.24 -15.56
CA ASP A 148 17.39 -7.93 -16.22
C ASP A 148 15.95 -7.40 -16.19
N ASN A 149 14.96 -8.30 -16.31
CA ASN A 149 13.52 -8.01 -16.27
C ASN A 149 12.91 -8.12 -14.87
N THR A 150 13.73 -8.28 -13.82
CA THR A 150 13.21 -8.20 -12.44
C THR A 150 12.75 -6.77 -12.12
N THR A 151 11.55 -6.66 -11.56
CA THR A 151 10.94 -5.36 -11.20
C THR A 151 10.60 -5.22 -9.73
N VAL A 152 10.61 -6.29 -8.95
CA VAL A 152 10.25 -6.22 -7.53
C VAL A 152 10.86 -7.38 -6.73
N VAL A 153 11.21 -7.09 -5.48
CA VAL A 153 11.52 -8.07 -4.44
C VAL A 153 10.37 -8.10 -3.44
N TYR A 154 9.77 -9.28 -3.21
CA TYR A 154 8.64 -9.47 -2.31
C TYR A 154 9.01 -10.33 -1.10
N LEU A 155 8.72 -9.81 0.10
CA LEU A 155 9.05 -10.46 1.38
C LEU A 155 7.85 -10.45 2.32
N GLU A 156 7.86 -11.33 3.32
CA GLU A 156 7.02 -11.23 4.52
C GLU A 156 7.90 -10.98 5.75
N THR A 157 7.47 -10.09 6.64
CA THR A 157 8.18 -9.80 7.91
C THR A 157 8.36 -11.05 8.76
N LEU A 158 7.33 -11.88 8.78
CA LEU A 158 7.31 -13.17 9.49
C LEU A 158 6.66 -14.21 8.58
N GLY A 159 7.46 -15.14 8.09
CA GLY A 159 7.03 -16.18 7.15
C GLY A 159 5.93 -17.07 7.70
N ASN A 160 4.98 -17.43 6.85
CA ASN A 160 3.84 -18.27 7.21
C ASN A 160 3.84 -19.58 6.38
N PRO A 161 4.00 -20.78 7.01
CA PRO A 161 3.86 -21.07 8.46
C PRO A 161 5.17 -21.13 9.25
N ASN A 162 6.33 -20.97 8.64
CA ASN A 162 7.61 -21.33 9.27
C ASN A 162 8.09 -20.34 10.34
N SER A 163 7.47 -19.14 10.42
CA SER A 163 7.85 -18.08 11.36
C SER A 163 9.31 -17.59 11.22
N ASP A 164 9.89 -17.75 10.04
CA ASP A 164 11.22 -17.24 9.73
C ASP A 164 11.19 -15.73 9.44
N ILE A 165 12.24 -15.05 9.84
CA ILE A 165 12.37 -13.60 9.74
C ILE A 165 13.54 -13.28 8.80
N PRO A 166 13.30 -12.73 7.60
CA PRO A 166 14.36 -12.35 6.68
C PRO A 166 15.12 -11.12 7.18
N ASN A 167 16.37 -10.99 6.75
CA ASN A 167 17.15 -9.77 6.98
C ASN A 167 16.74 -8.71 5.92
N ILE A 168 15.68 -7.96 6.24
CA ILE A 168 15.10 -6.96 5.32
C ILE A 168 16.12 -5.86 4.99
N ASP A 169 16.93 -5.40 5.95
CA ASP A 169 17.97 -4.38 5.69
C ASP A 169 18.94 -4.86 4.60
N ALA A 170 19.48 -6.07 4.75
CA ALA A 170 20.46 -6.60 3.79
C ALA A 170 19.83 -6.84 2.40
N ILE A 171 18.62 -7.36 2.34
CA ILE A 171 17.90 -7.58 1.07
C ILE A 171 17.54 -6.24 0.41
N SER A 172 17.14 -5.24 1.18
CA SER A 172 16.86 -3.90 0.67
C SER A 172 18.10 -3.24 0.08
N GLU A 173 19.27 -3.43 0.67
CA GLU A 173 20.53 -2.94 0.10
C GLU A 173 20.89 -3.67 -1.23
N ILE A 174 20.61 -4.96 -1.35
CA ILE A 174 20.75 -5.69 -2.60
C ILE A 174 19.78 -5.13 -3.65
N ALA A 175 18.49 -5.05 -3.34
CA ALA A 175 17.47 -4.53 -4.25
C ALA A 175 17.81 -3.11 -4.75
N LYS A 176 18.28 -2.25 -3.86
CA LYS A 176 18.70 -0.88 -4.16
C LYS A 176 19.84 -0.81 -5.18
N LYS A 177 20.85 -1.69 -5.08
CA LYS A 177 21.95 -1.78 -6.07
C LYS A 177 21.44 -2.08 -7.47
N HIS A 178 20.33 -2.83 -7.58
CA HIS A 178 19.69 -3.21 -8.83
C HIS A 178 18.55 -2.28 -9.27
N GLY A 179 18.30 -1.18 -8.52
CA GLY A 179 17.22 -0.23 -8.79
C GLY A 179 15.83 -0.85 -8.65
N LEU A 180 15.65 -1.76 -7.69
CA LEU A 180 14.41 -2.49 -7.44
C LEU A 180 13.76 -2.05 -6.13
N PRO A 181 12.42 -1.85 -6.08
CA PRO A 181 11.71 -1.66 -4.84
C PRO A 181 11.52 -2.98 -4.10
N VAL A 182 11.46 -2.88 -2.78
CA VAL A 182 11.12 -3.98 -1.88
C VAL A 182 9.70 -3.78 -1.36
N VAL A 183 8.85 -4.78 -1.59
CA VAL A 183 7.49 -4.88 -1.04
C VAL A 183 7.53 -5.86 0.12
N VAL A 184 7.05 -5.43 1.29
CA VAL A 184 7.01 -6.29 2.49
C VAL A 184 5.58 -6.45 2.97
N ASP A 185 5.10 -7.67 3.07
CA ASP A 185 3.88 -7.98 3.78
C ASP A 185 4.16 -8.00 5.30
N ASN A 186 3.66 -6.97 5.97
CA ASN A 186 3.84 -6.78 7.40
C ASN A 186 2.59 -7.17 8.22
N THR A 187 1.78 -8.09 7.70
CA THR A 187 0.53 -8.51 8.33
C THR A 187 0.73 -9.01 9.76
N PHE A 188 1.78 -9.81 10.02
CA PHE A 188 2.05 -10.34 11.36
C PHE A 188 2.89 -9.39 12.23
N GLY A 189 3.81 -8.63 11.64
CA GLY A 189 4.59 -7.64 12.37
C GLY A 189 3.73 -6.49 12.87
N THR A 190 2.81 -6.02 12.08
CA THR A 190 2.07 -4.76 12.25
C THR A 190 3.01 -3.56 12.46
N PRO A 191 2.55 -2.32 12.29
CA PRO A 191 3.41 -1.15 12.54
C PRO A 191 3.91 -1.05 13.99
N TYR A 192 3.33 -1.83 14.89
CA TYR A 192 3.70 -1.81 16.30
C TYR A 192 4.96 -2.62 16.63
N LEU A 193 5.08 -3.82 16.08
CA LEU A 193 6.23 -4.67 16.34
C LEU A 193 7.40 -4.39 15.40
N PHE A 194 7.09 -4.04 14.14
CA PHE A 194 8.11 -3.83 13.12
C PHE A 194 7.60 -2.87 12.04
N ARG A 195 8.45 -1.95 11.59
CA ARG A 195 8.15 -1.01 10.50
C ARG A 195 9.13 -1.22 9.34
N PRO A 196 8.75 -1.97 8.31
CA PRO A 196 9.65 -2.31 7.20
C PRO A 196 10.24 -1.09 6.49
N LEU A 197 9.53 0.05 6.45
CA LEU A 197 10.04 1.28 5.83
C LEU A 197 11.28 1.83 6.54
N GLU A 198 11.43 1.61 7.84
CA GLU A 198 12.63 1.98 8.62
C GLU A 198 13.82 1.05 8.30
N HIS A 199 13.57 -0.07 7.62
CA HIS A 199 14.53 -1.11 7.24
C HIS A 199 14.74 -1.20 5.72
N GLY A 200 14.46 -0.13 4.99
CA GLY A 200 14.76 -0.01 3.57
C GLY A 200 13.69 -0.54 2.62
N ALA A 201 12.57 -1.08 3.11
CA ALA A 201 11.41 -1.36 2.27
C ALA A 201 10.86 -0.08 1.64
N ASN A 202 10.21 -0.22 0.49
CA ASN A 202 9.62 0.90 -0.23
C ASN A 202 8.09 0.88 -0.15
N ILE A 203 7.52 -0.30 -0.05
CA ILE A 203 6.08 -0.52 -0.01
C ILE A 203 5.79 -1.54 1.08
N VAL A 204 4.76 -1.29 1.87
CA VAL A 204 4.26 -2.23 2.88
C VAL A 204 2.83 -2.61 2.54
N VAL A 205 2.51 -3.88 2.64
CA VAL A 205 1.15 -4.38 2.50
C VAL A 205 0.70 -5.08 3.77
N HIS A 206 -0.60 -5.03 4.04
CA HIS A 206 -1.21 -5.75 5.16
C HIS A 206 -2.52 -6.40 4.76
N SER A 207 -2.74 -7.60 5.27
CA SER A 207 -4.10 -8.07 5.48
C SER A 207 -4.65 -7.42 6.76
N ALA A 208 -5.40 -6.33 6.61
CA ALA A 208 -6.06 -5.68 7.74
C ALA A 208 -7.08 -6.58 8.45
N THR A 209 -7.48 -7.66 7.80
CA THR A 209 -8.29 -8.77 8.34
C THR A 209 -7.72 -9.37 9.63
N LYS A 210 -6.38 -9.35 9.79
CA LYS A 210 -5.65 -10.04 10.85
C LYS A 210 -5.47 -9.14 12.08
N PHE A 211 -4.25 -8.80 12.44
CA PHE A 211 -3.95 -8.09 13.68
C PHE A 211 -4.37 -6.62 13.68
N ILE A 212 -4.48 -5.97 12.50
CA ILE A 212 -5.01 -4.59 12.43
C ILE A 212 -6.50 -4.58 12.82
N GLY A 213 -7.32 -5.45 12.24
CA GLY A 213 -8.74 -5.59 12.60
C GLY A 213 -8.95 -6.28 13.94
N GLY A 214 -8.11 -7.27 14.26
CA GLY A 214 -7.96 -7.89 15.57
C GLY A 214 -9.09 -8.80 16.05
N HIS A 215 -10.25 -8.82 15.39
CA HIS A 215 -11.46 -9.52 15.88
C HIS A 215 -11.94 -10.67 14.97
N GLY A 216 -11.36 -10.83 13.77
CA GLY A 216 -11.78 -11.85 12.82
C GLY A 216 -13.19 -11.64 12.24
N THR A 217 -13.74 -10.44 12.36
CA THR A 217 -15.10 -10.11 11.92
C THR A 217 -15.16 -9.42 10.57
N SER A 218 -14.05 -8.89 10.08
CA SER A 218 -14.01 -8.03 8.92
C SER A 218 -12.83 -8.36 8.01
N LEU A 219 -13.06 -8.30 6.69
CA LEU A 219 -12.02 -8.43 5.68
C LEU A 219 -11.52 -7.05 5.26
N GLY A 220 -10.22 -6.89 5.11
CA GLY A 220 -9.63 -5.68 4.59
C GLY A 220 -8.17 -5.87 4.23
N GLY A 221 -7.66 -4.98 3.41
CA GLY A 221 -6.26 -4.86 3.08
C GLY A 221 -5.84 -3.40 3.04
N VAL A 222 -4.55 -3.16 3.14
CA VAL A 222 -4.00 -1.82 2.97
C VAL A 222 -2.61 -1.91 2.35
N ILE A 223 -2.32 -0.95 1.48
CA ILE A 223 -1.01 -0.72 0.86
C ILE A 223 -0.50 0.60 1.44
N VAL A 224 0.73 0.63 1.89
CA VAL A 224 1.41 1.85 2.34
C VAL A 224 2.57 2.14 1.40
N ASP A 225 2.54 3.34 0.82
CA ASP A 225 3.62 3.88 -0.01
C ASP A 225 4.64 4.57 0.90
N GLY A 226 5.89 4.12 0.86
CA GLY A 226 6.98 4.71 1.63
C GLY A 226 7.44 6.06 1.09
N GLY A 227 7.18 6.35 -0.19
CA GLY A 227 7.60 7.57 -0.87
C GLY A 227 9.12 7.73 -1.00
N ASN A 228 9.86 6.65 -0.78
CA ASN A 228 11.32 6.64 -0.67
C ASN A 228 12.02 5.96 -1.87
N PHE A 229 11.29 5.66 -2.95
CA PHE A 229 11.85 5.06 -4.16
C PHE A 229 11.86 6.05 -5.33
N ASP A 230 12.97 6.15 -6.03
CA ASP A 230 13.10 7.00 -7.22
C ASP A 230 12.68 6.25 -8.49
N TRP A 231 11.39 6.35 -8.82
CA TRP A 231 10.77 5.70 -9.97
C TRP A 231 11.41 6.11 -11.31
N LYS A 232 11.84 7.40 -11.43
CA LYS A 232 12.47 7.90 -12.64
C LYS A 232 13.90 7.42 -12.79
N ALA A 233 14.70 7.47 -11.73
CA ALA A 233 16.08 7.05 -11.77
C ALA A 233 16.23 5.55 -12.05
N SER A 234 15.30 4.73 -11.58
CA SER A 234 15.29 3.28 -11.87
C SER A 234 15.07 2.98 -13.36
N GLY A 235 14.23 3.74 -14.04
CA GLY A 235 13.91 3.56 -15.46
C GLY A 235 13.07 2.31 -15.79
N LYS A 236 12.65 1.54 -14.79
CA LYS A 236 11.90 0.28 -14.97
C LYS A 236 10.37 0.45 -14.87
N TYR A 237 9.88 1.64 -14.48
CA TYR A 237 8.45 1.86 -14.16
C TYR A 237 7.84 3.00 -15.00
N PRO A 238 7.78 2.83 -16.35
CA PRO A 238 7.22 3.87 -17.23
C PRO A 238 5.75 4.18 -16.91
N GLN A 239 4.99 3.21 -16.40
CA GLN A 239 3.58 3.41 -15.99
C GLN A 239 3.41 4.45 -14.86
N LEU A 240 4.45 4.69 -14.06
CA LEU A 240 4.48 5.68 -12.98
C LEU A 240 5.20 6.97 -13.42
N ALA A 241 6.32 6.81 -14.13
CA ALA A 241 7.26 7.89 -14.43
C ALA A 241 6.93 8.65 -15.72
N ASP A 242 6.35 7.98 -16.72
CA ASP A 242 6.04 8.57 -18.01
C ASP A 242 4.56 9.00 -18.12
N PRO A 243 4.22 9.83 -19.15
CA PRO A 243 2.85 10.22 -19.43
C PRO A 243 1.93 9.00 -19.63
N ASN A 244 0.96 8.82 -18.74
CA ASN A 244 0.05 7.67 -18.75
C ASN A 244 -1.18 7.94 -19.64
N PRO A 245 -1.38 7.20 -20.75
CA PRO A 245 -2.50 7.43 -21.66
C PRO A 245 -3.86 7.11 -21.04
N SER A 246 -3.91 6.20 -20.04
CA SER A 246 -5.14 5.86 -19.32
C SER A 246 -5.56 6.94 -18.32
N TYR A 247 -4.68 7.92 -18.04
CA TYR A 247 -4.95 9.02 -17.11
C TYR A 247 -4.53 10.38 -17.67
N HIS A 248 -5.20 10.80 -18.74
CA HIS A 248 -5.03 12.11 -19.37
C HIS A 248 -3.59 12.47 -19.82
N GLY A 249 -2.70 11.50 -19.96
CA GLY A 249 -1.30 11.72 -20.34
C GLY A 249 -0.44 12.35 -19.24
N ILE A 250 -0.82 12.28 -17.97
CA ILE A 250 0.01 12.75 -16.86
C ILE A 250 1.03 11.69 -16.43
N SER A 251 2.19 12.13 -15.95
CA SER A 251 3.10 11.30 -15.15
C SER A 251 2.67 11.35 -13.69
N PHE A 252 2.47 10.21 -13.04
CA PHE A 252 2.10 10.18 -11.63
C PHE A 252 3.21 10.74 -10.74
N VAL A 253 4.47 10.48 -11.08
CA VAL A 253 5.63 11.03 -10.36
C VAL A 253 5.64 12.56 -10.41
N ASP A 254 5.35 13.15 -11.59
CA ASP A 254 5.33 14.60 -11.74
C ASP A 254 4.09 15.25 -11.09
N ALA A 255 2.96 14.54 -11.10
CA ALA A 255 1.71 15.08 -10.57
C ALA A 255 1.64 15.08 -9.04
N VAL A 256 2.12 13.99 -8.38
CA VAL A 256 1.93 13.79 -6.94
C VAL A 256 3.21 13.43 -6.18
N GLY A 257 4.35 13.43 -6.84
CA GLY A 257 5.66 13.22 -6.19
C GLY A 257 5.78 11.88 -5.46
N ALA A 258 6.09 11.94 -4.17
CA ALA A 258 6.36 10.79 -3.32
C ALA A 258 5.19 9.80 -3.22
N ALA A 259 3.93 10.25 -3.38
CA ALA A 259 2.74 9.40 -3.32
C ALA A 259 2.35 8.78 -4.68
N ALA A 260 3.27 8.76 -5.66
CA ALA A 260 3.00 8.32 -7.03
C ALA A 260 2.50 6.87 -7.09
N PHE A 261 3.08 5.97 -6.31
CA PHE A 261 2.73 4.56 -6.32
C PHE A 261 1.29 4.33 -5.82
N ALA A 262 0.95 4.84 -4.64
CA ALA A 262 -0.40 4.70 -4.09
C ALA A 262 -1.45 5.39 -4.97
N THR A 263 -1.11 6.54 -5.56
CA THR A 263 -2.01 7.28 -6.44
C THR A 263 -2.25 6.54 -7.75
N TYR A 264 -1.21 5.94 -8.36
CA TYR A 264 -1.33 5.11 -9.55
C TYR A 264 -2.29 3.93 -9.29
N ILE A 265 -2.10 3.20 -8.21
CA ILE A 265 -2.99 2.07 -7.87
C ILE A 265 -4.44 2.56 -7.71
N ARG A 266 -4.66 3.67 -7.00
CA ARG A 266 -5.99 4.25 -6.80
C ARG A 266 -6.64 4.66 -8.12
N ALA A 267 -5.89 5.38 -8.96
CA ALA A 267 -6.42 6.00 -10.17
C ALA A 267 -6.59 5.01 -11.34
N ILE A 268 -5.83 3.91 -11.36
CA ILE A 268 -5.82 2.91 -12.43
C ILE A 268 -6.38 1.58 -11.93
N LEU A 269 -5.64 0.86 -11.09
CA LEU A 269 -5.99 -0.54 -10.74
C LEU A 269 -7.27 -0.60 -9.91
N LEU A 270 -7.39 0.18 -8.86
CA LEU A 270 -8.60 0.20 -8.03
C LEU A 270 -9.82 0.72 -8.82
N ARG A 271 -9.60 1.70 -9.72
CA ARG A 271 -10.65 2.20 -10.62
C ARG A 271 -11.20 1.09 -11.52
N ASP A 272 -10.32 0.30 -12.12
CA ASP A 272 -10.66 -0.62 -13.21
C ASP A 272 -11.01 -2.03 -12.69
N GLU A 273 -10.31 -2.53 -11.67
CA GLU A 273 -10.52 -3.86 -11.09
C GLU A 273 -11.49 -3.88 -9.91
N GLY A 274 -11.65 -2.75 -9.21
CA GLY A 274 -12.77 -2.52 -8.30
C GLY A 274 -12.70 -3.16 -6.92
N ALA A 275 -11.56 -3.69 -6.47
CA ALA A 275 -11.41 -4.31 -5.14
C ALA A 275 -11.35 -3.27 -4.00
N CYS A 276 -12.33 -2.35 -3.95
CA CYS A 276 -12.43 -1.35 -2.90
C CYS A 276 -12.90 -1.95 -1.58
N ILE A 277 -12.45 -1.37 -0.48
CA ILE A 277 -12.92 -1.75 0.85
C ILE A 277 -14.39 -1.32 1.05
N SER A 278 -15.16 -2.08 1.84
CA SER A 278 -16.55 -1.76 2.17
C SER A 278 -16.63 -0.70 3.27
N CYS A 279 -17.55 0.28 3.15
CA CYS A 279 -17.76 1.35 4.12
C CYS A 279 -17.97 0.88 5.56
N LEU A 280 -18.62 -0.26 5.76
CA LEU A 280 -18.87 -0.80 7.11
C LEU A 280 -17.60 -1.34 7.79
N LEU A 281 -16.55 -1.61 7.03
CA LEU A 281 -15.29 -2.14 7.55
C LEU A 281 -14.36 -1.05 8.10
N TYR A 282 -14.52 0.20 7.66
CA TYR A 282 -13.72 1.34 8.14
C TYR A 282 -13.95 1.64 9.63
N THR A 283 -15.07 1.18 10.16
CA THR A 283 -15.53 1.49 11.52
C THR A 283 -15.25 0.38 12.52
N SER A 284 -14.56 -0.69 12.11
CA SER A 284 -14.13 -1.73 13.03
C SER A 284 -13.10 -1.14 13.99
N PRO A 285 -13.43 -1.02 15.30
CA PRO A 285 -12.49 -0.48 16.27
C PRO A 285 -11.29 -1.43 16.39
N SER A 286 -10.10 -0.85 16.47
CA SER A 286 -8.89 -1.60 16.79
C SER A 286 -9.01 -2.20 18.20
N PRO A 287 -8.46 -3.40 18.47
CA PRO A 287 -8.43 -3.97 19.82
C PRO A 287 -7.83 -3.06 20.88
N ARG A 288 -7.04 -2.07 20.45
CA ARG A 288 -6.44 -1.06 21.34
C ARG A 288 -7.36 0.10 21.68
N ASP A 289 -8.42 0.33 20.91
CA ASP A 289 -9.41 1.35 21.22
C ASP A 289 -10.18 1.00 22.52
N TYR A 290 -10.19 -0.28 22.90
CA TYR A 290 -10.77 -0.78 24.14
C TYR A 290 -9.78 -0.88 25.32
N ALA A 291 -8.50 -0.92 25.06
CA ALA A 291 -7.48 -1.05 26.11
C ALA A 291 -7.15 0.29 26.79
N ALA A 292 -7.68 1.39 26.29
CA ALA A 292 -7.48 2.75 26.82
C ALA A 292 -8.71 3.29 27.58
N SER A 293 -9.77 2.47 27.76
CA SER A 293 -10.97 2.83 28.54
C SER A 293 -10.97 2.25 29.95
#